data_51b40cae99fddb197a1add33b6e9d24d
#
_entry.id   51b40cae99fddb197a1add33b6e9d24d
#
_cell.length_a   1.000
_cell.length_b   1.000
_cell.length_c   1.000
_cell.angle_alpha   90.00
_cell.angle_beta   90.00
_cell.angle_gamma   90.00
#
_symmetry.space_group_name_H-M   'P 1'
#
loop_
_entity.id
_entity.type
_entity.pdbx_description
1 polymer ?
#
loop_
_entity_poly.entity_id
_entity_poly.type
_entity_poly.pdbx_seq_one_letter_code
_entity_poly.pdbx_strand_id
1 'polypeptide(L)'
;MKNETLLPVGVRRDGSYYTRVLWADVTENDPTFWVNNLINDDLERNGGTWGANSETTANCVLDFFGETQKVKKISVYKNVGITISILEELAKYITVYSSVTDEPLKLRRKEDRIDDVEWTEVCRFDIVMEEGWQSIVLPEAVDAKYIRVELKENFCRHDESFIPWIETSEIKLYPEG
;
A
#
# COMPACT_ATOMS: atom_id res chain seq x y z
N MET A 1 1.13 -39.69 2.23
CA MET A 1 1.26 -38.47 1.38
C MET A 1 0.33 -37.42 1.96
N LYS A 2 0.89 -36.29 2.45
CA LYS A 2 0.08 -35.16 2.87
C LYS A 2 -0.52 -34.55 1.59
N ASN A 3 -1.84 -34.51 1.47
CA ASN A 3 -2.51 -33.72 0.44
C ASN A 3 -2.11 -32.25 0.67
N GLU A 4 -1.12 -31.79 -0.07
CA GLU A 4 -0.87 -30.35 -0.17
C GLU A 4 -2.07 -29.76 -0.90
N THR A 5 -2.88 -29.03 -0.17
CA THR A 5 -3.98 -28.26 -0.75
C THR A 5 -3.33 -27.21 -1.67
N LEU A 6 -3.55 -27.34 -2.97
CA LEU A 6 -3.08 -26.37 -3.94
C LEU A 6 -3.75 -25.02 -3.61
N LEU A 7 -2.92 -23.99 -3.43
CA LEU A 7 -3.43 -22.63 -3.23
C LEU A 7 -4.10 -22.14 -4.53
N PRO A 8 -5.18 -21.38 -4.44
CA PRO A 8 -5.76 -20.71 -5.60
C PRO A 8 -4.70 -19.87 -6.33
N VAL A 9 -4.84 -19.75 -7.65
CA VAL A 9 -3.97 -18.87 -8.44
C VAL A 9 -4.10 -17.43 -7.95
N GLY A 10 -2.96 -16.76 -7.78
CA GLY A 10 -2.92 -15.37 -7.31
C GLY A 10 -2.98 -15.19 -5.80
N VAL A 11 -2.99 -16.28 -5.02
CA VAL A 11 -2.99 -16.23 -3.55
C VAL A 11 -1.68 -16.80 -3.00
N ARG A 12 -1.09 -16.13 -2.02
CA ARG A 12 0.11 -16.58 -1.30
C ARG A 12 -0.25 -17.57 -0.20
N ARG A 13 0.78 -18.19 0.42
CA ARG A 13 0.58 -19.17 1.52
C ARG A 13 -0.11 -18.57 2.75
N ASP A 14 0.02 -17.29 2.99
CA ASP A 14 -0.65 -16.57 4.07
C ASP A 14 -2.10 -16.15 3.73
N GLY A 15 -2.59 -16.51 2.54
CA GLY A 15 -3.91 -16.18 2.04
C GLY A 15 -4.01 -14.81 1.37
N SER A 16 -2.94 -14.03 1.31
CA SER A 16 -2.94 -12.75 0.62
C SER A 16 -2.81 -12.92 -0.89
N TYR A 17 -3.30 -11.94 -1.65
CA TYR A 17 -3.18 -11.90 -3.10
C TYR A 17 -1.76 -11.56 -3.57
N TYR A 18 -1.39 -12.07 -4.74
CA TYR A 18 -0.33 -11.47 -5.55
C TYR A 18 -0.85 -10.17 -6.16
N THR A 19 -0.04 -9.14 -6.06
CA THR A 19 -0.33 -7.82 -6.62
C THR A 19 0.86 -7.31 -7.40
N ARG A 20 0.65 -6.31 -8.26
CA ARG A 20 1.72 -5.54 -8.88
C ARG A 20 1.44 -4.05 -8.82
N VAL A 21 2.48 -3.26 -8.84
CA VAL A 21 2.37 -1.80 -8.96
C VAL A 21 2.16 -1.44 -10.43
N LEU A 22 1.10 -0.71 -10.73
CA LEU A 22 0.85 -0.14 -12.06
C LEU A 22 1.40 1.27 -12.20
N TRP A 23 1.30 2.05 -11.14
CA TRP A 23 1.63 3.46 -11.16
C TRP A 23 1.88 4.00 -9.76
N ALA A 24 2.70 5.04 -9.66
CA ALA A 24 2.90 5.85 -8.47
C ALA A 24 3.17 7.29 -8.88
N ASP A 25 2.67 8.25 -8.11
CA ASP A 25 2.91 9.68 -8.35
C ASP A 25 4.30 10.13 -7.87
N VAL A 26 4.86 9.43 -6.90
CA VAL A 26 6.21 9.67 -6.39
C VAL A 26 7.06 8.40 -6.52
N THR A 27 8.21 8.55 -7.14
CA THR A 27 9.19 7.47 -7.31
C THR A 27 10.56 7.94 -6.83
N GLU A 28 11.23 7.10 -6.06
CA GLU A 28 12.59 7.34 -5.61
C GLU A 28 13.58 6.54 -6.44
N ASN A 29 14.82 7.03 -6.52
CA ASN A 29 15.88 6.34 -7.25
C ASN A 29 16.60 5.30 -6.38
N ASP A 30 16.50 5.42 -5.05
CA ASP A 30 17.10 4.47 -4.12
C ASP A 30 16.22 3.24 -3.99
N PRO A 31 16.73 2.03 -4.29
CA PRO A 31 15.97 0.78 -4.18
C PRO A 31 15.36 0.53 -2.80
N THR A 32 15.93 1.08 -1.74
CA THR A 32 15.39 0.97 -0.38
C THR A 32 14.00 1.58 -0.25
N PHE A 33 13.65 2.54 -1.11
CA PHE A 33 12.41 3.31 -1.04
C PHE A 33 11.48 3.13 -2.25
N TRP A 34 11.73 2.14 -3.08
CA TRP A 34 10.88 1.89 -4.24
C TRP A 34 9.46 1.50 -3.85
N VAL A 35 8.50 1.95 -4.63
CA VAL A 35 7.08 1.62 -4.42
C VAL A 35 6.82 0.11 -4.44
N ASN A 36 7.60 -0.67 -5.18
CA ASN A 36 7.48 -2.13 -5.20
C ASN A 36 7.81 -2.79 -3.85
N ASN A 37 8.50 -2.10 -2.95
CA ASN A 37 8.75 -2.60 -1.60
C ASN A 37 7.44 -2.75 -0.80
N LEU A 38 6.40 -2.01 -1.17
CA LEU A 38 5.06 -2.12 -0.56
C LEU A 38 4.44 -3.53 -0.71
N ILE A 39 4.92 -4.32 -1.67
CA ILE A 39 4.36 -5.63 -2.02
C ILE A 39 5.44 -6.72 -2.18
N ASN A 40 6.64 -6.52 -1.65
CA ASN A 40 7.76 -7.44 -1.82
C ASN A 40 7.79 -8.61 -0.84
N ASP A 41 6.90 -8.61 0.16
CA ASP A 41 6.80 -9.61 1.21
C ASP A 41 8.05 -9.70 2.12
N ASP A 42 8.86 -8.65 2.13
CA ASP A 42 10.05 -8.53 2.96
C ASP A 42 9.78 -7.52 4.09
N LEU A 43 9.67 -8.01 5.30
CA LEU A 43 9.40 -7.21 6.51
C LEU A 43 10.69 -6.81 7.23
N GLU A 44 11.82 -7.29 6.76
CA GLU A 44 13.10 -6.95 7.34
C GLU A 44 13.42 -5.47 7.09
N ARG A 45 14.19 -4.91 7.98
CA ARG A 45 14.58 -3.51 7.97
C ARG A 45 15.24 -3.07 6.67
N ASN A 46 16.04 -3.96 6.05
CA ASN A 46 16.70 -3.73 4.76
C ASN A 46 15.85 -4.21 3.58
N GLY A 47 14.68 -4.77 3.84
CA GLY A 47 13.72 -5.19 2.82
C GLY A 47 13.05 -4.03 2.11
N GLY A 48 13.32 -2.87 2.63
CA GLY A 48 12.85 -1.61 2.09
C GLY A 48 11.44 -1.24 2.54
N THR A 49 11.16 -0.01 2.27
CA THR A 49 9.84 0.59 2.46
C THR A 49 9.45 1.28 1.16
N TRP A 50 8.19 1.58 0.98
CA TRP A 50 7.83 2.62 0.03
C TRP A 50 7.99 3.96 0.72
N GLY A 51 9.00 4.70 0.30
CA GLY A 51 9.26 6.06 0.75
C GLY A 51 8.97 7.05 -0.36
N ALA A 52 8.37 8.15 -0.03
CA ALA A 52 8.01 9.20 -0.97
C ALA A 52 8.45 10.57 -0.47
N ASN A 53 9.24 11.27 -1.26
CA ASN A 53 9.57 12.67 -1.01
C ASN A 53 8.36 13.53 -1.37
N SER A 54 7.47 13.70 -0.40
CA SER A 54 6.23 14.45 -0.54
C SER A 54 5.93 15.20 0.74
N GLU A 55 5.45 16.41 0.61
CA GLU A 55 5.05 17.24 1.76
C GLU A 55 3.76 16.76 2.42
N THR A 56 2.84 16.16 1.66
CA THR A 56 1.48 15.89 2.17
C THR A 56 0.92 14.54 1.79
N THR A 57 1.15 14.07 0.55
CA THR A 57 0.51 12.86 0.03
C THR A 57 1.42 12.09 -0.93
N ALA A 58 1.26 10.78 -0.96
CA ALA A 58 1.80 9.92 -2.00
C ALA A 58 0.75 8.85 -2.38
N ASN A 59 0.65 8.55 -3.67
CA ASN A 59 -0.31 7.59 -4.18
C ASN A 59 0.38 6.53 -5.02
N CYS A 60 -0.10 5.30 -4.92
CA CYS A 60 0.19 4.28 -5.91
C CYS A 60 -1.08 3.50 -6.28
N VAL A 61 -1.01 2.82 -7.40
CA VAL A 61 -2.07 1.94 -7.88
C VAL A 61 -1.52 0.53 -8.04
N LEU A 62 -2.24 -0.41 -7.46
CA LEU A 62 -1.99 -1.84 -7.52
C LEU A 62 -3.10 -2.51 -8.34
N ASP A 63 -2.78 -3.66 -8.96
CA ASP A 63 -3.77 -4.55 -9.54
C ASP A 63 -3.46 -6.03 -9.24
N PHE A 64 -4.36 -6.91 -9.65
CA PHE A 64 -4.27 -8.35 -9.52
C PHE A 64 -3.97 -9.00 -10.89
N PHE A 65 -3.01 -8.46 -11.62
CA PHE A 65 -2.64 -8.92 -12.97
C PHE A 65 -3.80 -8.89 -13.98
N GLY A 66 -4.67 -7.88 -13.87
CA GLY A 66 -5.81 -7.66 -14.75
C GLY A 66 -7.09 -8.36 -14.31
N GLU A 67 -7.05 -9.15 -13.24
CA GLU A 67 -8.21 -9.85 -12.71
C GLU A 67 -8.99 -8.98 -11.73
N THR A 68 -10.32 -9.15 -11.68
CA THR A 68 -11.15 -8.58 -10.62
C THR A 68 -11.22 -9.57 -9.46
N GLN A 69 -10.91 -9.10 -8.25
CA GLN A 69 -10.87 -9.93 -7.05
C GLN A 69 -11.76 -9.34 -5.96
N LYS A 70 -12.22 -10.21 -5.06
CA LYS A 70 -12.92 -9.79 -3.84
C LYS A 70 -11.91 -9.54 -2.72
N VAL A 71 -11.97 -8.36 -2.13
CA VAL A 71 -11.12 -7.98 -1.00
C VAL A 71 -11.98 -7.88 0.25
N LYS A 72 -11.66 -8.66 1.27
CA LYS A 72 -12.36 -8.73 2.56
C LYS A 72 -11.55 -8.18 3.71
N LYS A 73 -10.21 -8.33 3.67
CA LYS A 73 -9.31 -7.82 4.69
C LYS A 73 -8.13 -7.11 4.04
N ILE A 74 -7.72 -6.03 4.67
CA ILE A 74 -6.56 -5.23 4.26
C ILE A 74 -5.66 -5.11 5.49
N SER A 75 -4.36 -5.38 5.31
CA SER A 75 -3.35 -5.27 6.35
C SER A 75 -2.21 -4.39 5.87
N VAL A 76 -1.74 -3.51 6.74
CA VAL A 76 -0.57 -2.67 6.51
C VAL A 76 0.48 -2.97 7.56
N TYR A 77 1.74 -3.02 7.16
CA TYR A 77 2.87 -3.24 8.05
C TYR A 77 3.73 -1.98 8.13
N LYS A 78 4.17 -1.71 9.34
CA LYS A 78 5.08 -0.62 9.63
C LYS A 78 6.33 -1.20 10.27
N ASN A 79 7.44 -0.98 9.62
CA ASN A 79 8.74 -1.22 10.20
C ASN A 79 9.21 0.09 10.84
N VAL A 80 9.49 0.05 12.11
CA VAL A 80 10.15 1.16 12.79
C VAL A 80 11.64 0.98 12.61
N GLY A 81 12.19 1.75 11.71
CA GLY A 81 13.61 1.72 11.43
C GLY A 81 14.51 1.94 12.64
N ILE A 82 15.80 2.11 12.38
CA ILE A 82 16.89 2.13 13.39
C ILE A 82 16.88 3.38 14.26
N THR A 83 16.25 4.46 13.81
CA THR A 83 16.33 5.76 14.47
C THR A 83 14.95 6.33 14.73
N ILE A 84 14.81 7.10 15.80
CA ILE A 84 13.56 7.78 16.18
C ILE A 84 13.04 8.69 15.05
N SER A 85 13.94 9.26 14.25
CA SER A 85 13.55 10.11 13.11
C SER A 85 12.72 9.37 12.07
N ILE A 86 12.91 8.07 11.90
CA ILE A 86 12.16 7.27 10.92
C ILE A 86 10.72 7.03 11.36
N LEU A 87 10.45 6.96 12.67
CA LEU A 87 9.09 6.87 13.19
C LEU A 87 8.24 8.09 12.82
N GLU A 88 8.83 9.26 12.83
CA GLU A 88 8.13 10.50 12.50
C GLU A 88 7.83 10.63 11.00
N GLU A 89 8.55 9.91 10.16
CA GLU A 89 8.36 9.86 8.71
C GLU A 89 7.25 8.89 8.26
N LEU A 90 6.77 8.02 9.16
CA LEU A 90 5.66 7.12 8.83
C LEU A 90 4.43 7.89 8.37
N ALA A 91 3.74 7.35 7.38
CA ALA A 91 2.44 7.85 6.98
C ALA A 91 1.48 7.82 8.18
N LYS A 92 0.87 8.97 8.48
CA LYS A 92 -0.09 9.09 9.58
C LYS A 92 -1.43 8.48 9.22
N TYR A 93 -1.81 8.60 7.97
CA TYR A 93 -3.04 8.04 7.42
C TYR A 93 -2.73 7.25 6.16
N ILE A 94 -3.34 6.07 6.04
CA ILE A 94 -3.33 5.27 4.82
C ILE A 94 -4.77 5.02 4.42
N THR A 95 -5.18 5.57 3.28
CA THR A 95 -6.51 5.34 2.72
C THR A 95 -6.42 4.40 1.53
N VAL A 96 -7.30 3.43 1.49
CA VAL A 96 -7.39 2.46 0.40
C VAL A 96 -8.68 2.70 -0.36
N TYR A 97 -8.54 2.77 -1.68
CA TYR A 97 -9.66 2.92 -2.61
C TYR A 97 -9.67 1.76 -3.58
N SER A 98 -10.84 1.44 -4.11
CA SER A 98 -11.02 0.45 -5.18
C SER A 98 -11.60 1.05 -6.44
N SER A 99 -11.33 0.40 -7.56
CA SER A 99 -12.02 0.64 -8.84
C SER A 99 -12.24 -0.68 -9.55
N VAL A 100 -13.39 -0.80 -10.23
CA VAL A 100 -13.77 -1.97 -11.04
C VAL A 100 -13.91 -1.62 -12.52
N THR A 101 -13.36 -0.48 -12.94
CA THR A 101 -13.46 -0.07 -14.35
C THR A 101 -12.85 -1.12 -15.27
N ASP A 102 -13.55 -1.44 -16.36
CA ASP A 102 -13.07 -2.35 -17.39
C ASP A 102 -12.10 -1.67 -18.37
N GLU A 103 -12.09 -0.34 -18.39
CA GLU A 103 -11.16 0.41 -19.22
C GLU A 103 -9.76 0.44 -18.58
N PRO A 104 -8.69 0.29 -19.38
CA PRO A 104 -7.34 0.47 -18.90
C PRO A 104 -7.17 1.87 -18.28
N LEU A 105 -6.61 1.91 -17.08
CA LEU A 105 -6.31 3.19 -16.43
C LEU A 105 -5.33 3.99 -17.30
N LYS A 106 -5.62 5.27 -17.48
CA LYS A 106 -4.72 6.21 -18.17
C LYS A 106 -3.64 6.76 -17.23
N LEU A 107 -3.06 5.88 -16.42
CA LEU A 107 -2.00 6.17 -15.47
C LEU A 107 -0.73 5.48 -15.96
N ARG A 108 0.08 6.17 -16.76
CA ARG A 108 1.30 5.62 -17.35
C ARG A 108 2.53 6.47 -17.09
N ARG A 109 2.32 7.74 -16.77
CA ARG A 109 3.36 8.72 -16.50
C ARG A 109 3.17 9.31 -15.13
N LYS A 110 4.21 9.83 -14.54
CA LYS A 110 4.18 10.50 -13.24
C LYS A 110 3.20 11.69 -13.24
N GLU A 111 3.06 12.36 -14.37
CA GLU A 111 2.19 13.53 -14.53
C GLU A 111 0.71 13.19 -14.71
N ASP A 112 0.37 11.91 -14.94
CA ASP A 112 -1.01 11.48 -15.06
C ASP A 112 -1.70 11.67 -13.70
N ARG A 113 -2.96 12.10 -13.76
CA ARG A 113 -3.69 12.49 -12.54
C ARG A 113 -4.49 11.32 -12.01
N ILE A 114 -4.23 10.98 -10.76
CA ILE A 114 -4.95 9.91 -10.05
C ILE A 114 -6.45 10.21 -9.95
N ASP A 115 -6.83 11.49 -9.87
CA ASP A 115 -8.23 11.93 -9.73
C ASP A 115 -9.02 11.88 -11.05
N ASP A 116 -8.37 11.59 -12.17
CA ASP A 116 -9.05 11.34 -13.44
C ASP A 116 -9.66 9.91 -13.51
N VAL A 117 -9.43 9.10 -12.49
CA VAL A 117 -10.03 7.77 -12.31
C VAL A 117 -11.10 7.85 -11.22
N GLU A 118 -12.23 7.16 -11.44
CA GLU A 118 -13.25 7.04 -10.42
C GLU A 118 -12.83 6.03 -9.35
N TRP A 119 -12.75 6.50 -8.11
CA TRP A 119 -12.36 5.71 -6.95
C TRP A 119 -13.48 5.64 -5.91
N THR A 120 -13.63 4.48 -5.31
CA THR A 120 -14.49 4.27 -4.13
C THR A 120 -13.60 4.03 -2.92
N GLU A 121 -13.74 4.86 -1.88
CA GLU A 121 -13.03 4.64 -0.62
C GLU A 121 -13.50 3.34 0.03
N VAL A 122 -12.56 2.48 0.39
CA VAL A 122 -12.79 1.17 1.00
C VAL A 122 -12.56 1.22 2.50
N CYS A 123 -11.44 1.76 2.92
CA CYS A 123 -11.11 1.92 4.33
C CYS A 123 -9.99 2.94 4.52
N ARG A 124 -9.85 3.39 5.77
CA ARG A 124 -8.78 4.27 6.21
C ARG A 124 -8.14 3.73 7.48
N PHE A 125 -6.82 3.69 7.48
CA PHE A 125 -6.01 3.40 8.66
C PHE A 125 -5.56 4.69 9.30
N ASP A 126 -5.83 4.84 10.59
CA ASP A 126 -5.17 5.80 11.46
C ASP A 126 -3.95 5.09 12.05
N ILE A 127 -2.76 5.41 11.53
CA ILE A 127 -1.54 4.68 11.86
C ILE A 127 -1.06 5.03 13.26
N VAL A 128 -0.67 4.02 14.02
CA VAL A 128 0.00 4.17 15.32
C VAL A 128 1.51 4.11 15.09
N MET A 129 2.30 4.94 15.78
CA MET A 129 3.77 4.96 15.67
C MET A 129 4.41 3.75 16.39
N GLU A 130 4.03 2.54 15.99
CA GLU A 130 4.55 1.28 16.51
C GLU A 130 4.85 0.32 15.37
N GLU A 131 5.84 -0.54 15.55
CA GLU A 131 6.12 -1.61 14.61
C GLU A 131 5.01 -2.65 14.61
N GLY A 132 4.69 -3.18 13.44
CA GLY A 132 3.81 -4.33 13.30
C GLY A 132 2.68 -4.16 12.28
N TRP A 133 1.81 -5.15 12.25
CA TRP A 133 0.63 -5.19 11.41
C TRP A 133 -0.54 -4.44 12.03
N GLN A 134 -1.23 -3.70 11.18
CA GLN A 134 -2.55 -3.13 11.48
C GLN A 134 -3.50 -3.58 10.37
N SER A 135 -4.65 -4.15 10.76
CA SER A 135 -5.58 -4.76 9.80
C SER A 135 -7.00 -4.23 9.97
N ILE A 136 -7.72 -4.15 8.84
CA ILE A 136 -9.15 -3.87 8.81
C ILE A 136 -9.83 -5.04 8.09
N VAL A 137 -10.83 -5.63 8.73
CA VAL A 137 -11.76 -6.57 8.10
C VAL A 137 -12.99 -5.78 7.69
N LEU A 138 -13.29 -5.76 6.40
CA LEU A 138 -14.43 -5.04 5.88
C LEU A 138 -15.74 -5.71 6.28
N PRO A 139 -16.84 -4.98 6.51
CA PRO A 139 -18.17 -5.56 6.78
C PRO A 139 -18.60 -6.52 5.68
N GLU A 140 -18.34 -6.14 4.43
CA GLU A 140 -18.58 -6.96 3.24
C GLU A 140 -17.34 -6.93 2.35
N ALA A 141 -17.13 -8.00 1.57
CA ALA A 141 -16.06 -8.01 0.59
C ALA A 141 -16.40 -7.04 -0.56
N VAL A 142 -15.41 -6.28 -1.00
CA VAL A 142 -15.53 -5.38 -2.14
C VAL A 142 -14.88 -5.98 -3.38
N ASP A 143 -15.47 -5.76 -4.54
CA ASP A 143 -14.85 -6.10 -5.81
C ASP A 143 -13.81 -5.04 -6.16
N ALA A 144 -12.63 -5.47 -6.56
CA ALA A 144 -11.54 -4.59 -6.96
C ALA A 144 -10.77 -5.18 -8.15
N LYS A 145 -10.62 -4.38 -9.19
CA LYS A 145 -9.70 -4.61 -10.28
C LYS A 145 -8.41 -3.81 -10.06
N TYR A 146 -8.57 -2.64 -9.48
CA TYR A 146 -7.49 -1.73 -9.11
C TYR A 146 -7.67 -1.30 -7.66
N ILE A 147 -6.55 -1.17 -6.97
CA ILE A 147 -6.46 -0.66 -5.60
C ILE A 147 -5.56 0.58 -5.63
N ARG A 148 -6.09 1.71 -5.16
CA ARG A 148 -5.29 2.90 -4.88
C ARG A 148 -4.92 2.90 -3.41
N VAL A 149 -3.66 3.11 -3.13
CA VAL A 149 -3.13 3.32 -1.78
C VAL A 149 -2.66 4.78 -1.69
N GLU A 150 -3.26 5.54 -0.80
CA GLU A 150 -2.89 6.91 -0.52
C GLU A 150 -2.22 6.99 0.85
N LEU A 151 -0.99 7.46 0.88
CA LEU A 151 -0.29 7.86 2.09
C LEU A 151 -0.54 9.35 2.31
N LYS A 152 -0.87 9.74 3.54
CA LYS A 152 -1.16 11.13 3.86
C LYS A 152 -0.60 11.54 5.20
N GLU A 153 0.07 12.69 5.20
CA GLU A 153 0.73 13.28 6.36
C GLU A 153 1.76 12.34 7.00
N ASN A 154 2.68 12.89 7.75
CA ASN A 154 3.58 12.16 8.63
C ASN A 154 3.41 12.64 10.07
N PHE A 155 4.19 12.09 11.00
CA PHE A 155 4.14 12.48 12.41
C PHE A 155 5.12 13.61 12.76
N CYS A 156 5.90 14.11 11.79
CA CYS A 156 6.78 15.24 12.01
C CYS A 156 5.99 16.48 12.41
N ARG A 157 6.54 17.26 13.31
CA ARG A 157 5.97 18.56 13.63
C ARG A 157 6.14 19.51 12.45
N HIS A 158 5.11 20.27 12.15
CA HIS A 158 5.15 21.34 11.14
C HIS A 158 5.87 22.58 11.69
N ASP A 159 7.12 22.43 12.07
CA ASP A 159 8.05 23.46 12.50
C ASP A 159 9.32 23.41 11.65
N GLU A 160 10.41 24.04 12.10
CA GLU A 160 11.69 24.03 11.41
C GLU A 160 12.30 22.63 11.22
N SER A 161 11.78 21.61 11.91
CA SER A 161 12.20 20.21 11.81
C SER A 161 11.35 19.38 10.85
N PHE A 162 10.41 19.96 10.12
CA PHE A 162 9.56 19.25 9.18
C PHE A 162 10.37 18.55 8.09
N ILE A 163 10.16 17.25 7.95
CA ILE A 163 10.76 16.43 6.91
C ILE A 163 9.67 16.09 5.89
N PRO A 164 9.80 16.54 4.64
CA PRO A 164 8.80 16.24 3.59
C PRO A 164 8.96 14.80 3.08
N TRP A 165 8.80 13.82 3.97
CA TRP A 165 8.95 12.41 3.68
C TRP A 165 7.79 11.61 4.28
N ILE A 166 7.24 10.69 3.49
CA ILE A 166 6.15 9.81 3.92
C ILE A 166 6.52 8.38 3.54
N GLU A 167 6.37 7.44 4.46
CA GLU A 167 6.66 6.05 4.18
C GLU A 167 5.72 5.05 4.85
N THR A 168 5.68 3.84 4.27
CA THR A 168 5.09 2.63 4.85
C THR A 168 5.82 1.41 4.30
N SER A 169 5.71 0.25 4.97
CA SER A 169 6.56 -0.90 4.62
C SER A 169 5.88 -1.90 3.69
N GLU A 170 4.70 -2.38 4.06
CA GLU A 170 4.03 -3.45 3.31
C GLU A 170 2.51 -3.30 3.35
N ILE A 171 1.83 -3.73 2.29
CA ILE A 171 0.39 -3.92 2.26
C ILE A 171 0.04 -5.32 1.78
N LYS A 172 -0.96 -5.93 2.41
CA LYS A 172 -1.53 -7.20 1.98
C LYS A 172 -3.04 -7.12 1.86
N LEU A 173 -3.56 -7.69 0.80
CA LEU A 173 -4.98 -7.75 0.48
C LEU A 173 -5.43 -9.21 0.52
N TYR A 174 -6.53 -9.49 1.23
CA TYR A 174 -7.00 -10.85 1.46
C TYR A 174 -8.42 -11.05 0.97
N PRO A 175 -8.74 -12.22 0.38
CA PRO A 175 -10.09 -12.57 -0.04
C PRO A 175 -11.03 -12.87 1.13
N GLU A 176 -10.48 -13.21 2.30
CA GLU A 176 -11.22 -13.60 3.50
C GLU A 176 -10.76 -12.76 4.71
N GLY A 177 -11.64 -12.67 5.69
CA GLY A 177 -11.38 -11.88 6.90
C GLY A 177 -10.72 -12.66 8.04
#